data_8d82872a55f64f2307e33c2ef32d85f5
#
_entry.id   8d82872a55f64f2307e33c2ef32d85f5
#
_cell.length_a   1.000
_cell.length_b   1.000
_cell.length_c   1.000
_cell.angle_alpha   90.00
_cell.angle_beta   90.00
_cell.angle_gamma   90.00
#
_symmetry.space_group_name_H-M   'P 1'
#
loop_
_entity.id
_entity.type
_entity.pdbx_description
1 polymer ?
#
loop_
_entity_poly.entity_id
_entity_poly.type
_entity_poly.pdbx_seq_one_letter_code
_entity_poly.pdbx_strand_id
1 'polypeptide(L)'
;KLPAGSQVNLSKDETATQLSLNSGSSSFVLQSLPREDFPSLTLGDMPHAFALPAGDLLRLIDKTRFAISNEDTRHYLNGIYLHIVDEDGTSMLRAVATDGHRLAQAQCPQPVGASEMPAIIVPRKTVNELQKLLKNSSGEVSAQVSETKINFSHENISLTSKLIDGKFPDYNRVIPSNNDKRLSVDAKAFVQCVDRVSAVSNERSRAVKLSLADDSLTFTVSNPESGSATDELGVGYSADSLDIGFNARYLLDITGQLDGDMAIFELADSG
;
A
#
# COMPACT_ATOMS: atom_id res chain seq x y z
N LYS A 1 26.69 -13.88 -2.80
CA LYS A 1 27.81 -12.92 -2.93
C LYS A 1 28.90 -13.46 -3.88
N LEU A 2 28.57 -14.41 -4.75
CA LEU A 2 29.46 -14.84 -5.83
C LEU A 2 29.45 -13.80 -6.96
N PRO A 3 30.53 -13.66 -7.74
CA PRO A 3 30.54 -12.76 -8.89
C PRO A 3 29.45 -13.11 -9.91
N ALA A 4 28.96 -12.13 -10.63
CA ALA A 4 27.99 -12.37 -11.71
C ALA A 4 28.60 -13.31 -12.78
N GLY A 5 27.81 -14.26 -13.28
CA GLY A 5 28.25 -15.26 -14.24
C GLY A 5 29.00 -16.46 -13.62
N SER A 6 29.14 -16.52 -12.29
CA SER A 6 29.78 -17.68 -11.66
C SER A 6 28.95 -18.95 -11.86
N GLN A 7 29.63 -20.04 -12.25
CA GLN A 7 29.03 -21.37 -12.28
C GLN A 7 28.97 -21.94 -10.87
N VAL A 8 27.81 -22.45 -10.47
CA VAL A 8 27.57 -23.01 -9.12
C VAL A 8 27.20 -24.48 -9.24
N ASN A 9 27.94 -25.32 -8.54
CA ASN A 9 27.61 -26.74 -8.39
C ASN A 9 27.01 -26.99 -7.00
N LEU A 10 25.82 -27.58 -6.98
CA LEU A 10 25.14 -28.00 -5.76
C LEU A 10 25.14 -29.53 -5.73
N SER A 11 25.57 -30.11 -4.63
CA SER A 11 25.53 -31.56 -4.43
C SER A 11 25.04 -31.87 -3.00
N LYS A 12 24.17 -32.88 -2.91
CA LYS A 12 23.67 -33.42 -1.63
C LYS A 12 23.61 -34.92 -1.73
N ASP A 13 24.17 -35.62 -0.74
CA ASP A 13 23.95 -37.04 -0.56
C ASP A 13 22.51 -37.29 -0.10
N GLU A 14 21.89 -38.36 -0.58
CA GLU A 14 20.49 -38.71 -0.26
C GLU A 14 20.24 -38.85 1.25
N THR A 15 21.28 -39.28 2.01
CA THR A 15 21.19 -39.47 3.45
C THR A 15 21.77 -38.30 4.26
N ALA A 16 22.39 -37.32 3.60
CA ALA A 16 23.05 -36.22 4.29
C ALA A 16 22.08 -35.07 4.63
N THR A 17 22.27 -34.51 5.81
CA THR A 17 21.60 -33.27 6.24
C THR A 17 22.31 -32.00 5.76
N GLN A 18 23.32 -32.17 4.89
CA GLN A 18 24.19 -31.11 4.42
C GLN A 18 24.16 -31.01 2.90
N LEU A 19 24.14 -29.78 2.40
CA LEU A 19 24.25 -29.43 0.98
C LEU A 19 25.62 -28.80 0.75
N SER A 20 26.39 -29.33 -0.19
CA SER A 20 27.65 -28.74 -0.63
C SER A 20 27.41 -27.82 -1.82
N LEU A 21 27.93 -26.59 -1.74
CA LEU A 21 27.89 -25.59 -2.80
C LEU A 21 29.34 -25.24 -3.15
N ASN A 22 29.72 -25.44 -4.42
CA ASN A 22 31.05 -25.15 -4.92
C ASN A 22 30.98 -24.19 -6.11
N SER A 23 31.86 -23.18 -6.11
CA SER A 23 31.99 -22.24 -7.24
C SER A 23 33.42 -21.75 -7.32
N GLY A 24 34.14 -22.15 -8.37
CA GLY A 24 35.58 -21.85 -8.50
C GLY A 24 36.37 -22.42 -7.29
N SER A 25 37.10 -21.53 -6.60
CA SER A 25 37.86 -21.88 -5.37
C SER A 25 37.00 -21.80 -4.10
N SER A 26 35.75 -21.38 -4.18
CA SER A 26 34.85 -21.25 -3.03
C SER A 26 34.08 -22.54 -2.79
N SER A 27 34.10 -23.03 -1.55
CA SER A 27 33.33 -24.19 -1.11
C SER A 27 32.55 -23.87 0.16
N PHE A 28 31.28 -24.25 0.19
CA PHE A 28 30.37 -24.04 1.31
C PHE A 28 29.69 -25.35 1.66
N VAL A 29 29.56 -25.64 2.95
CA VAL A 29 28.74 -26.71 3.48
C VAL A 29 27.56 -26.09 4.24
N LEU A 30 26.36 -26.30 3.75
CA LEU A 30 25.15 -25.72 4.29
C LEU A 30 24.30 -26.79 4.95
N GLN A 31 23.76 -26.52 6.13
CA GLN A 31 22.77 -27.41 6.75
C GLN A 31 21.45 -27.33 5.94
N SER A 32 20.84 -28.47 5.70
CA SER A 32 19.55 -28.58 5.01
C SER A 32 18.53 -29.31 5.89
N LEU A 33 17.28 -28.94 5.76
CA LEU A 33 16.18 -29.67 6.37
C LEU A 33 15.67 -30.75 5.40
N PRO A 34 15.04 -31.82 5.90
CA PRO A 34 14.31 -32.78 5.09
C PRO A 34 13.22 -32.09 4.26
N ARG A 35 12.93 -32.64 3.08
CA ARG A 35 11.88 -32.12 2.20
C ARG A 35 10.50 -32.14 2.87
N GLU A 36 10.28 -33.14 3.70
CA GLU A 36 9.02 -33.38 4.42
C GLU A 36 8.72 -32.27 5.44
N ASP A 37 9.77 -31.61 5.96
CA ASP A 37 9.65 -30.49 6.90
C ASP A 37 9.34 -29.17 6.20
N PHE A 38 9.36 -29.13 4.86
CA PHE A 38 9.00 -27.92 4.13
C PHE A 38 7.49 -27.67 4.21
N PRO A 39 7.05 -26.52 4.75
CA PRO A 39 5.63 -26.24 4.91
C PRO A 39 4.89 -26.28 3.56
N SER A 40 3.91 -27.15 3.44
CA SER A 40 3.03 -27.19 2.26
C SER A 40 1.74 -26.41 2.57
N LEU A 41 1.47 -25.37 1.80
CA LEU A 41 0.18 -24.68 1.76
C LEU A 41 -0.71 -25.36 0.72
N THR A 42 -1.46 -26.38 1.15
CA THR A 42 -2.50 -26.93 0.30
C THR A 42 -3.61 -25.90 0.11
N LEU A 43 -4.06 -25.69 -1.12
CA LEU A 43 -5.12 -24.72 -1.44
C LEU A 43 -6.43 -25.07 -0.71
N GLY A 44 -6.78 -26.36 -0.66
CA GLY A 44 -8.08 -26.78 -0.16
C GLY A 44 -9.21 -26.36 -1.10
N ASP A 45 -10.41 -26.23 -0.55
CA ASP A 45 -11.57 -25.70 -1.27
C ASP A 45 -11.46 -24.16 -1.39
N MET A 46 -11.59 -23.66 -2.63
CA MET A 46 -11.52 -22.23 -2.98
C MET A 46 -12.79 -21.87 -3.76
N PRO A 47 -13.92 -21.66 -3.05
CA PRO A 47 -15.24 -21.60 -3.70
C PRO A 47 -15.45 -20.35 -4.56
N HIS A 48 -14.68 -19.29 -4.34
CA HIS A 48 -14.81 -18.06 -5.12
C HIS A 48 -13.61 -17.89 -6.05
N ALA A 49 -13.89 -17.71 -7.33
CA ALA A 49 -12.87 -17.53 -8.36
C ALA A 49 -13.27 -16.40 -9.31
N PHE A 50 -12.34 -15.52 -9.58
CA PHE A 50 -12.51 -14.42 -10.52
C PHE A 50 -11.18 -14.07 -11.18
N ALA A 51 -11.25 -13.30 -12.27
CA ALA A 51 -10.07 -12.78 -12.94
C ALA A 51 -10.23 -11.26 -13.12
N LEU A 52 -9.11 -10.56 -13.05
CA LEU A 52 -9.07 -9.12 -13.30
C LEU A 52 -7.76 -8.74 -14.02
N PRO A 53 -7.75 -7.60 -14.75
CA PRO A 53 -6.52 -7.11 -15.37
C PRO A 53 -5.40 -6.90 -14.33
N ALA A 54 -4.17 -7.33 -14.66
CA ALA A 54 -3.01 -7.14 -13.79
C ALA A 54 -2.79 -5.67 -13.41
N GLY A 55 -3.05 -4.75 -14.35
CA GLY A 55 -2.98 -3.31 -14.12
C GLY A 55 -3.99 -2.81 -13.08
N ASP A 56 -5.21 -3.34 -13.08
CA ASP A 56 -6.23 -2.96 -12.09
C ASP A 56 -5.86 -3.44 -10.68
N LEU A 57 -5.41 -4.71 -10.55
CA LEU A 57 -4.94 -5.21 -9.26
C LEU A 57 -3.73 -4.43 -8.76
N LEU A 58 -2.76 -4.15 -9.64
CA LEU A 58 -1.59 -3.33 -9.29
C LEU A 58 -2.00 -1.93 -8.84
N ARG A 59 -2.94 -1.29 -9.55
CA ARG A 59 -3.48 0.02 -9.18
C ARG A 59 -4.16 0.00 -7.81
N LEU A 60 -4.99 -0.99 -7.52
CA LEU A 60 -5.61 -1.16 -6.19
C LEU A 60 -4.55 -1.26 -5.10
N ILE A 61 -3.49 -2.04 -5.34
CA ILE A 61 -2.37 -2.21 -4.42
C ILE A 61 -1.60 -0.90 -4.24
N ASP A 62 -1.15 -0.27 -5.31
CA ASP A 62 -0.30 0.93 -5.23
C ASP A 62 -1.02 2.09 -4.55
N LYS A 63 -2.32 2.28 -4.85
CA LYS A 63 -3.13 3.35 -4.25
C LYS A 63 -3.46 3.15 -2.76
N THR A 64 -3.25 1.95 -2.19
CA THR A 64 -3.67 1.68 -0.80
C THR A 64 -2.55 1.19 0.10
N ARG A 65 -1.55 0.47 -0.41
CA ARG A 65 -0.53 -0.21 0.40
C ARG A 65 0.27 0.71 1.33
N PHE A 66 0.44 1.99 0.98
CA PHE A 66 1.19 2.95 1.81
C PHE A 66 0.50 3.27 3.14
N ALA A 67 -0.82 3.05 3.21
CA ALA A 67 -1.62 3.26 4.40
C ALA A 67 -1.75 2.00 5.29
N ILE A 68 -1.14 0.87 4.93
CA ILE A 68 -1.16 -0.34 5.76
C ILE A 68 -0.43 -0.08 7.08
N SER A 69 -1.04 -0.48 8.21
CA SER A 69 -0.43 -0.40 9.53
C SER A 69 0.80 -1.32 9.67
N ASN A 70 1.75 -0.87 10.49
CA ASN A 70 2.91 -1.66 10.92
C ASN A 70 2.82 -2.10 12.38
N GLU A 71 1.72 -1.80 13.07
CA GLU A 71 1.54 -2.11 14.48
C GLU A 71 1.08 -3.57 14.68
N ASP A 72 1.82 -4.35 15.45
CA ASP A 72 1.49 -5.76 15.70
C ASP A 72 0.22 -5.93 16.55
N THR A 73 -0.10 -4.96 17.41
CA THR A 73 -1.29 -4.99 18.28
C THR A 73 -2.60 -4.85 17.51
N ARG A 74 -2.57 -4.20 16.35
CA ARG A 74 -3.72 -4.01 15.47
C ARG A 74 -3.54 -4.83 14.19
N HIS A 75 -3.29 -6.14 14.33
CA HIS A 75 -2.97 -7.04 13.23
C HIS A 75 -3.98 -7.01 12.08
N TYR A 76 -5.27 -6.77 12.37
CA TYR A 76 -6.34 -6.63 11.36
C TYR A 76 -6.18 -5.40 10.45
N LEU A 77 -5.27 -4.46 10.77
CA LEU A 77 -4.88 -3.33 9.91
C LEU A 77 -3.58 -3.59 9.14
N ASN A 78 -2.93 -4.76 9.33
CA ASN A 78 -1.64 -5.08 8.71
C ASN A 78 -1.78 -5.64 7.28
N GLY A 79 -2.81 -5.26 6.57
CA GLY A 79 -3.10 -5.69 5.21
C GLY A 79 -4.03 -4.74 4.47
N ILE A 80 -4.38 -5.11 3.25
CA ILE A 80 -5.41 -4.45 2.44
C ILE A 80 -6.72 -5.21 2.63
N TYR A 81 -7.77 -4.50 3.00
CA TYR A 81 -9.14 -5.00 3.03
C TYR A 81 -9.73 -4.94 1.62
N LEU A 82 -10.05 -6.12 1.07
CA LEU A 82 -10.69 -6.27 -0.23
C LEU A 82 -12.12 -6.75 -0.04
N HIS A 83 -13.08 -6.05 -0.62
CA HIS A 83 -14.49 -6.40 -0.52
C HIS A 83 -15.29 -5.82 -1.69
N ILE A 84 -16.49 -6.34 -1.89
CA ILE A 84 -17.44 -5.82 -2.87
C ILE A 84 -18.29 -4.73 -2.19
N VAL A 85 -18.52 -3.64 -2.90
CA VAL A 85 -19.40 -2.55 -2.50
C VAL A 85 -20.35 -2.21 -3.64
N ASP A 86 -21.53 -1.72 -3.31
CA ASP A 86 -22.40 -1.04 -4.26
C ASP A 86 -22.15 0.48 -4.15
N GLU A 87 -21.91 1.12 -5.27
CA GLU A 87 -21.74 2.55 -5.38
C GLU A 87 -22.64 3.06 -6.49
N ASP A 88 -23.68 3.75 -6.11
CA ASP A 88 -24.72 4.29 -7.01
C ASP A 88 -25.30 3.25 -7.97
N GLY A 89 -25.55 2.02 -7.47
CA GLY A 89 -26.09 0.92 -8.25
C GLY A 89 -25.05 0.19 -9.12
N THR A 90 -23.78 0.49 -8.93
CA THR A 90 -22.66 -0.21 -9.61
C THR A 90 -21.84 -0.99 -8.61
N SER A 91 -21.71 -2.29 -8.84
CA SER A 91 -20.88 -3.15 -7.97
C SER A 91 -19.40 -2.97 -8.29
N MET A 92 -18.61 -2.68 -7.26
CA MET A 92 -17.18 -2.41 -7.33
C MET A 92 -16.39 -3.34 -6.42
N LEU A 93 -15.21 -3.76 -6.87
CA LEU A 93 -14.19 -4.34 -6.00
C LEU A 93 -13.37 -3.20 -5.41
N ARG A 94 -13.45 -3.04 -4.08
CA ARG A 94 -12.78 -1.96 -3.35
C ARG A 94 -11.66 -2.51 -2.48
N ALA A 95 -10.52 -1.82 -2.51
CA ALA A 95 -9.37 -2.00 -1.65
C ALA A 95 -9.30 -0.85 -0.65
N VAL A 96 -9.10 -1.15 0.63
CA VAL A 96 -8.98 -0.15 1.70
C VAL A 96 -7.81 -0.51 2.60
N ALA A 97 -7.04 0.48 3.01
CA ALA A 97 -6.01 0.34 4.04
C ALA A 97 -6.00 1.55 4.96
N THR A 98 -5.68 1.33 6.23
CA THR A 98 -5.53 2.39 7.24
C THR A 98 -4.53 1.97 8.32
N ASP A 99 -3.83 2.94 8.87
CA ASP A 99 -2.98 2.79 10.06
C ASP A 99 -3.58 3.47 11.31
N GLY A 100 -4.82 4.00 11.17
CA GLY A 100 -5.53 4.74 12.20
C GLY A 100 -5.25 6.24 12.21
N HIS A 101 -4.32 6.72 11.40
CA HIS A 101 -4.00 8.14 11.21
C HIS A 101 -4.35 8.64 9.81
N ARG A 102 -4.35 7.76 8.86
CA ARG A 102 -4.72 8.00 7.46
C ARG A 102 -5.43 6.78 6.89
N LEU A 103 -6.24 6.99 5.87
CA LEU A 103 -6.96 5.96 5.16
C LEU A 103 -6.76 6.16 3.67
N ALA A 104 -6.57 5.07 2.95
CA ALA A 104 -6.55 5.05 1.49
C ALA A 104 -7.57 4.05 0.97
N GLN A 105 -8.30 4.45 -0.08
CA GLN A 105 -9.20 3.56 -0.79
C GLN A 105 -9.02 3.70 -2.30
N ALA A 106 -9.18 2.58 -3.00
CA ALA A 106 -9.22 2.52 -4.45
C ALA A 106 -10.18 1.43 -4.88
N GLN A 107 -10.74 1.55 -6.07
CA GLN A 107 -11.72 0.58 -6.56
C GLN A 107 -11.62 0.38 -8.07
N CYS A 108 -12.11 -0.75 -8.53
CA CYS A 108 -12.32 -1.05 -9.94
C CYS A 108 -13.68 -1.71 -10.12
N PRO A 109 -14.20 -1.80 -11.36
CA PRO A 109 -15.42 -2.56 -11.61
C PRO A 109 -15.31 -3.97 -11.03
N GLN A 110 -16.41 -4.47 -10.46
CA GLN A 110 -16.44 -5.82 -9.90
C GLN A 110 -16.08 -6.86 -10.96
N PRO A 111 -15.06 -7.70 -10.73
CA PRO A 111 -14.76 -8.81 -11.64
C PRO A 111 -15.89 -9.84 -11.68
N VAL A 112 -16.11 -10.45 -12.82
CA VAL A 112 -17.07 -11.55 -12.98
C VAL A 112 -16.64 -12.72 -12.08
N GLY A 113 -17.56 -13.22 -11.26
CA GLY A 113 -17.31 -14.29 -10.28
C GLY A 113 -16.93 -13.80 -8.88
N ALA A 114 -16.74 -12.48 -8.68
CA ALA A 114 -16.40 -11.92 -7.37
C ALA A 114 -17.62 -11.52 -6.51
N SER A 115 -18.86 -11.64 -7.02
CA SER A 115 -20.06 -11.13 -6.33
C SER A 115 -20.26 -11.72 -4.94
N GLU A 116 -20.00 -13.01 -4.79
CA GLU A 116 -20.23 -13.76 -3.55
C GLU A 116 -18.94 -13.95 -2.74
N MET A 117 -17.83 -13.28 -3.11
CA MET A 117 -16.60 -13.41 -2.33
C MET A 117 -16.76 -12.80 -0.93
N PRO A 118 -16.22 -13.45 0.09
CA PRO A 118 -16.17 -12.84 1.41
C PRO A 118 -15.29 -11.61 1.40
N ALA A 119 -15.57 -10.66 2.29
CA ALA A 119 -14.64 -9.57 2.56
C ALA A 119 -13.39 -10.13 3.26
N ILE A 120 -12.20 -9.80 2.73
CA ILE A 120 -10.95 -10.41 3.15
C ILE A 120 -9.89 -9.35 3.47
N ILE A 121 -8.93 -9.71 4.33
CA ILE A 121 -7.76 -8.88 4.62
C ILE A 121 -6.51 -9.60 4.09
N VAL A 122 -5.95 -9.07 3.00
CA VAL A 122 -4.74 -9.60 2.36
C VAL A 122 -3.51 -9.06 3.08
N PRO A 123 -2.64 -9.93 3.65
CA PRO A 123 -1.50 -9.48 4.45
C PRO A 123 -0.52 -8.61 3.68
N ARG A 124 0.08 -7.63 4.35
CA ARG A 124 1.09 -6.71 3.79
C ARG A 124 2.21 -7.42 3.03
N LYS A 125 2.70 -8.57 3.53
CA LYS A 125 3.74 -9.34 2.85
C LYS A 125 3.27 -9.82 1.48
N THR A 126 2.07 -10.36 1.41
CA THR A 126 1.45 -10.81 0.15
C THR A 126 1.23 -9.65 -0.82
N VAL A 127 0.73 -8.53 -0.31
CA VAL A 127 0.55 -7.28 -1.09
C VAL A 127 1.87 -6.82 -1.71
N ASN A 128 2.95 -6.79 -0.92
CA ASN A 128 4.27 -6.38 -1.40
C ASN A 128 4.86 -7.34 -2.45
N GLU A 129 4.63 -8.65 -2.31
CA GLU A 129 5.07 -9.61 -3.32
C GLU A 129 4.24 -9.50 -4.59
N LEU A 130 2.92 -9.34 -4.50
CA LEU A 130 2.06 -9.10 -5.66
C LEU A 130 2.49 -7.83 -6.42
N GLN A 131 2.76 -6.75 -5.72
CA GLN A 131 3.22 -5.50 -6.33
C GLN A 131 4.49 -5.70 -7.15
N LYS A 132 5.45 -6.48 -6.63
CA LYS A 132 6.69 -6.80 -7.35
C LYS A 132 6.44 -7.68 -8.57
N LEU A 133 5.58 -8.69 -8.43
CA LEU A 133 5.26 -9.65 -9.49
C LEU A 133 4.48 -9.00 -10.63
N LEU A 134 3.57 -8.07 -10.31
CA LEU A 134 2.71 -7.41 -11.30
C LEU A 134 3.35 -6.17 -11.92
N LYS A 135 4.43 -5.66 -11.36
CA LYS A 135 5.15 -4.51 -11.92
C LYS A 135 5.67 -4.87 -13.32
N ASN A 136 5.20 -4.15 -14.32
CA ASN A 136 5.47 -4.39 -15.74
C ASN A 136 4.81 -5.65 -16.34
N SER A 137 3.84 -6.25 -15.63
CA SER A 137 3.04 -7.36 -16.16
C SER A 137 1.83 -6.84 -16.95
N SER A 138 1.39 -7.61 -17.91
CA SER A 138 0.18 -7.40 -18.70
C SER A 138 -0.70 -8.67 -18.65
N GLY A 139 -1.95 -8.56 -19.13
CA GLY A 139 -2.88 -9.66 -19.11
C GLY A 139 -3.70 -9.75 -17.83
N GLU A 140 -4.22 -10.92 -17.53
CA GLU A 140 -5.12 -11.16 -16.40
C GLU A 140 -4.43 -11.87 -15.25
N VAL A 141 -4.86 -11.55 -14.04
CA VAL A 141 -4.55 -12.27 -12.81
C VAL A 141 -5.80 -13.03 -12.38
N SER A 142 -5.67 -14.33 -12.23
CA SER A 142 -6.70 -15.18 -11.63
C SER A 142 -6.58 -15.14 -10.12
N ALA A 143 -7.69 -14.92 -9.42
CA ALA A 143 -7.78 -14.97 -7.97
C ALA A 143 -8.77 -16.06 -7.54
N GLN A 144 -8.36 -16.86 -6.57
CA GLN A 144 -9.21 -17.85 -5.90
C GLN A 144 -9.23 -17.55 -4.41
N VAL A 145 -10.41 -17.51 -3.82
CA VAL A 145 -10.62 -17.04 -2.44
C VAL A 145 -11.42 -18.06 -1.64
N SER A 146 -10.99 -18.28 -0.41
CA SER A 146 -11.75 -18.93 0.64
C SER A 146 -11.82 -18.01 1.86
N GLU A 147 -12.46 -18.43 2.93
CA GLU A 147 -12.53 -17.67 4.19
C GLU A 147 -11.13 -17.43 4.81
N THR A 148 -10.15 -18.30 4.55
CA THR A 148 -8.85 -18.26 5.24
C THR A 148 -7.66 -18.11 4.33
N LYS A 149 -7.86 -18.23 3.01
CA LYS A 149 -6.76 -18.22 2.04
C LYS A 149 -7.15 -17.48 0.77
N ILE A 150 -6.14 -16.96 0.11
CA ILE A 150 -6.22 -16.45 -1.25
C ILE A 150 -5.07 -17.01 -2.08
N ASN A 151 -5.35 -17.35 -3.32
CA ASN A 151 -4.36 -17.72 -4.34
C ASN A 151 -4.48 -16.77 -5.52
N PHE A 152 -3.35 -16.22 -5.93
CA PHE A 152 -3.23 -15.45 -7.17
C PHE A 152 -2.38 -16.23 -8.17
N SER A 153 -2.85 -16.33 -9.39
CA SER A 153 -2.12 -16.98 -10.48
C SER A 153 -1.99 -16.02 -11.65
N HIS A 154 -0.77 -15.84 -12.12
CA HIS A 154 -0.45 -15.01 -13.26
C HIS A 154 0.70 -15.64 -14.05
N GLU A 155 0.50 -15.91 -15.32
CA GLU A 155 1.45 -16.66 -16.18
C GLU A 155 1.92 -17.96 -15.50
N ASN A 156 3.21 -18.09 -15.22
CA ASN A 156 3.83 -19.27 -14.61
C ASN A 156 3.97 -19.15 -13.08
N ILE A 157 3.37 -18.12 -12.47
CA ILE A 157 3.52 -17.83 -11.04
C ILE A 157 2.19 -18.09 -10.34
N SER A 158 2.26 -18.79 -9.22
CA SER A 158 1.14 -18.95 -8.28
C SER A 158 1.58 -18.51 -6.89
N LEU A 159 0.86 -17.58 -6.30
CA LEU A 159 1.11 -17.04 -4.96
C LEU A 159 -0.08 -17.35 -4.05
N THR A 160 0.12 -18.24 -3.11
CA THR A 160 -0.87 -18.58 -2.08
C THR A 160 -0.53 -17.89 -0.77
N SER A 161 -1.51 -17.30 -0.14
CA SER A 161 -1.39 -16.66 1.17
C SER A 161 -2.52 -17.05 2.10
N LYS A 162 -2.22 -17.18 3.39
CA LYS A 162 -3.25 -17.09 4.43
C LYS A 162 -3.75 -15.65 4.50
N LEU A 163 -5.03 -15.49 4.78
CA LEU A 163 -5.63 -14.20 5.08
C LEU A 163 -5.42 -13.82 6.53
N ILE A 164 -5.51 -12.54 6.85
CA ILE A 164 -5.53 -12.09 8.24
C ILE A 164 -6.91 -12.39 8.81
N ASP A 165 -6.94 -13.16 9.89
CA ASP A 165 -8.14 -13.39 10.68
C ASP A 165 -8.45 -12.14 11.53
N GLY A 166 -9.65 -11.61 11.38
CA GLY A 166 -10.09 -10.41 12.09
C GLY A 166 -11.13 -9.62 11.30
N LYS A 167 -11.78 -8.71 12.01
CA LYS A 167 -12.77 -7.82 11.42
C LYS A 167 -12.14 -6.46 11.13
N PHE A 168 -12.11 -6.07 9.86
CA PHE A 168 -11.70 -4.70 9.48
C PHE A 168 -12.72 -3.70 10.03
N PRO A 169 -12.29 -2.55 10.58
CA PRO A 169 -13.21 -1.56 11.13
C PRO A 169 -14.13 -0.99 10.05
N ASP A 170 -15.29 -0.50 10.47
CA ASP A 170 -16.20 0.24 9.59
C ASP A 170 -15.59 1.60 9.24
N TYR A 171 -14.82 1.60 8.17
CA TYR A 171 -14.05 2.75 7.72
C TYR A 171 -14.93 3.90 7.18
N ASN A 172 -16.19 3.61 6.79
CA ASN A 172 -17.09 4.66 6.31
C ASN A 172 -17.38 5.71 7.38
N ARG A 173 -17.30 5.31 8.66
CA ARG A 173 -17.52 6.23 9.79
C ARG A 173 -16.42 7.25 10.00
N VAL A 174 -15.23 7.02 9.44
CA VAL A 174 -14.08 7.92 9.60
C VAL A 174 -13.81 8.74 8.36
N ILE A 175 -14.51 8.49 7.26
CA ILE A 175 -14.43 9.32 6.05
C ILE A 175 -15.26 10.58 6.30
N PRO A 176 -14.62 11.78 6.26
CA PRO A 176 -15.34 13.03 6.43
C PRO A 176 -16.37 13.24 5.32
N SER A 177 -17.56 13.71 5.69
CA SER A 177 -18.67 13.95 4.74
C SER A 177 -19.08 15.42 4.62
N ASN A 178 -18.53 16.29 5.49
CA ASN A 178 -18.95 17.70 5.57
C ASN A 178 -17.77 18.68 5.34
N ASN A 179 -16.81 18.28 4.54
CA ASN A 179 -15.67 19.12 4.19
C ASN A 179 -16.11 20.12 3.10
N ASP A 180 -16.33 21.37 3.49
CA ASP A 180 -16.88 22.42 2.64
C ASP A 180 -15.82 23.34 2.02
N LYS A 181 -14.59 23.28 2.48
CA LYS A 181 -13.47 24.11 1.99
C LYS A 181 -12.66 23.31 0.95
N ARG A 182 -12.72 23.75 -0.27
CA ARG A 182 -12.03 23.08 -1.38
C ARG A 182 -10.78 23.84 -1.78
N LEU A 183 -9.64 23.15 -1.67
CA LEU A 183 -8.34 23.57 -2.17
C LEU A 183 -7.98 22.79 -3.43
N SER A 184 -7.63 23.50 -4.50
CA SER A 184 -7.10 22.92 -5.74
C SER A 184 -5.67 23.38 -5.95
N VAL A 185 -4.73 22.46 -6.16
CA VAL A 185 -3.30 22.77 -6.21
C VAL A 185 -2.57 21.86 -7.21
N ASP A 186 -1.55 22.40 -7.89
CA ASP A 186 -0.63 21.57 -8.68
C ASP A 186 0.06 20.53 -7.77
N ALA A 187 -0.12 19.25 -8.07
CA ALA A 187 0.34 18.17 -7.22
C ALA A 187 1.87 18.12 -7.07
N LYS A 188 2.61 18.43 -8.16
CA LYS A 188 4.08 18.43 -8.15
C LYS A 188 4.63 19.61 -7.34
N ALA A 189 4.06 20.80 -7.56
CA ALA A 189 4.46 21.99 -6.81
C ALA A 189 4.18 21.82 -5.32
N PHE A 190 3.02 21.24 -4.95
CA PHE A 190 2.66 20.93 -3.57
C PHE A 190 3.69 19.97 -2.92
N VAL A 191 4.01 18.86 -3.59
CA VAL A 191 5.03 17.90 -3.11
C VAL A 191 6.37 18.58 -2.91
N GLN A 192 6.82 19.44 -3.84
CA GLN A 192 8.09 20.15 -3.73
C GLN A 192 8.12 21.13 -2.55
N CYS A 193 7.01 21.84 -2.29
CA CYS A 193 6.92 22.73 -1.12
C CYS A 193 6.98 21.94 0.18
N VAL A 194 6.18 20.86 0.31
CA VAL A 194 6.19 20.00 1.50
C VAL A 194 7.58 19.40 1.72
N ASP A 195 8.23 18.88 0.68
CA ASP A 195 9.57 18.27 0.77
C ASP A 195 10.62 19.30 1.25
N ARG A 196 10.63 20.51 0.66
CA ARG A 196 11.56 21.57 1.05
C ARG A 196 11.41 21.99 2.51
N VAL A 197 10.18 22.31 2.96
CA VAL A 197 9.97 22.76 4.34
C VAL A 197 10.18 21.64 5.36
N SER A 198 9.92 20.40 4.98
CA SER A 198 10.10 19.24 5.86
C SER A 198 11.55 18.93 6.19
N ALA A 199 12.52 19.48 5.44
CA ALA A 199 13.96 19.30 5.69
C ALA A 199 14.41 19.77 7.10
N VAL A 200 13.70 20.73 7.70
CA VAL A 200 13.98 21.20 9.07
C VAL A 200 12.99 20.64 10.10
N SER A 201 12.11 19.73 9.71
CA SER A 201 11.10 19.16 10.61
C SER A 201 11.74 18.24 11.67
N ASN A 202 11.06 18.11 12.81
CA ASN A 202 11.44 17.11 13.81
C ASN A 202 11.13 15.69 13.26
N GLU A 203 12.09 14.77 13.40
CA GLU A 203 11.97 13.40 12.88
C GLU A 203 10.78 12.61 13.46
N ARG A 204 10.33 12.95 14.67
CA ARG A 204 9.22 12.25 15.34
C ARG A 204 7.86 12.73 14.85
N SER A 205 7.63 14.05 14.88
CA SER A 205 6.32 14.61 14.52
C SER A 205 6.16 14.85 13.03
N ARG A 206 7.26 15.22 12.34
CA ARG A 206 7.25 15.63 10.93
C ARG A 206 6.12 16.60 10.60
N ALA A 207 5.78 17.46 11.59
CA ALA A 207 4.66 18.37 11.47
C ALA A 207 4.96 19.48 10.46
N VAL A 208 4.03 19.72 9.56
CA VAL A 208 3.97 20.89 8.69
C VAL A 208 2.62 21.57 8.90
N LYS A 209 2.65 22.88 9.08
CA LYS A 209 1.45 23.72 9.13
C LYS A 209 1.14 24.21 7.72
N LEU A 210 -0.09 24.04 7.29
CA LEU A 210 -0.68 24.61 6.10
C LEU A 210 -1.54 25.81 6.52
N SER A 211 -1.26 27.00 6.00
CA SER A 211 -2.07 28.19 6.22
C SER A 211 -2.69 28.59 4.88
N LEU A 212 -4.00 28.41 4.78
CA LEU A 212 -4.79 28.72 3.59
C LEU A 212 -5.38 30.12 3.70
N ALA A 213 -5.24 30.89 2.63
CA ALA A 213 -5.88 32.17 2.45
C ALA A 213 -6.33 32.27 0.99
N ASP A 214 -7.03 33.37 0.63
CA ASP A 214 -7.50 33.58 -0.74
C ASP A 214 -6.36 33.43 -1.76
N ASP A 215 -6.50 32.46 -2.66
CA ASP A 215 -5.54 32.09 -3.70
C ASP A 215 -4.10 31.76 -3.25
N SER A 216 -3.86 31.57 -1.93
CA SER A 216 -2.53 31.32 -1.38
C SER A 216 -2.51 30.20 -0.35
N LEU A 217 -1.45 29.37 -0.40
CA LEU A 217 -1.14 28.34 0.56
C LEU A 217 0.29 28.52 1.08
N THR A 218 0.43 28.80 2.37
CA THR A 218 1.72 28.91 3.05
C THR A 218 2.01 27.64 3.84
N PHE A 219 3.20 27.07 3.63
CA PHE A 219 3.75 25.94 4.37
C PHE A 219 4.71 26.44 5.42
N THR A 220 4.55 26.02 6.66
CA THR A 220 5.46 26.42 7.75
C THR A 220 5.87 25.22 8.59
N VAL A 221 7.17 25.11 8.84
CA VAL A 221 7.76 24.18 9.80
C VAL A 221 8.59 24.98 10.79
N SER A 222 8.46 24.67 12.07
CA SER A 222 9.29 25.25 13.13
C SER A 222 9.80 24.13 14.03
N ASN A 223 11.13 24.10 14.20
CA ASN A 223 11.82 23.14 15.05
C ASN A 223 12.85 23.90 15.90
N PRO A 224 12.74 23.88 17.23
CA PRO A 224 13.67 24.60 18.10
C PRO A 224 15.14 24.23 17.92
N GLU A 225 15.43 23.01 17.45
CA GLU A 225 16.80 22.51 17.27
C GLU A 225 17.36 22.77 15.87
N SER A 226 16.51 22.72 14.83
CA SER A 226 16.93 22.80 13.44
C SER A 226 16.56 24.13 12.74
N GLY A 227 15.74 24.97 13.39
CA GLY A 227 15.30 26.25 12.84
C GLY A 227 13.89 26.19 12.24
N SER A 228 13.61 27.10 11.31
CA SER A 228 12.29 27.20 10.67
C SER A 228 12.42 27.30 9.16
N ALA A 229 11.39 26.82 8.47
CA ALA A 229 11.27 26.97 7.02
C ALA A 229 9.84 27.43 6.69
N THR A 230 9.73 28.29 5.67
CA THR A 230 8.46 28.74 5.13
C THR A 230 8.56 28.73 3.61
N ASP A 231 7.50 28.27 2.96
CA ASP A 231 7.34 28.30 1.50
C ASP A 231 5.90 28.70 1.16
N GLU A 232 5.67 29.24 -0.02
CA GLU A 232 4.37 29.72 -0.46
C GLU A 232 4.05 29.23 -1.88
N LEU A 233 2.79 28.89 -2.10
CA LEU A 233 2.32 28.39 -3.38
C LEU A 233 0.98 29.04 -3.72
N GLY A 234 0.85 29.54 -4.97
CA GLY A 234 -0.43 29.98 -5.52
C GLY A 234 -1.35 28.78 -5.77
N VAL A 235 -2.58 28.86 -5.32
CA VAL A 235 -3.56 27.77 -5.31
C VAL A 235 -4.96 28.29 -5.67
N GLY A 236 -5.87 27.39 -6.01
CA GLY A 236 -7.30 27.71 -6.12
C GLY A 236 -7.99 27.48 -4.78
N TYR A 237 -8.17 28.53 -4.00
CA TYR A 237 -8.85 28.51 -2.71
C TYR A 237 -9.57 29.85 -2.48
N SER A 238 -10.84 29.81 -2.11
CA SER A 238 -11.69 31.01 -1.92
C SER A 238 -12.61 30.91 -0.69
N ALA A 239 -12.37 29.92 0.20
CA ALA A 239 -13.10 29.81 1.45
C ALA A 239 -12.41 30.63 2.58
N ASP A 240 -12.99 30.64 3.77
CA ASP A 240 -12.40 31.29 4.96
C ASP A 240 -10.98 30.76 5.23
N SER A 241 -10.12 31.65 5.75
CA SER A 241 -8.76 31.30 6.09
C SER A 241 -8.72 30.13 7.09
N LEU A 242 -7.80 29.20 6.87
CA LEU A 242 -7.67 27.99 7.67
C LEU A 242 -6.21 27.68 7.95
N ASP A 243 -5.89 27.47 9.24
CA ASP A 243 -4.61 26.91 9.69
C ASP A 243 -4.83 25.44 10.10
N ILE A 244 -4.08 24.51 9.49
CA ILE A 244 -4.20 23.08 9.79
C ILE A 244 -2.83 22.40 9.77
N GLY A 245 -2.60 21.47 10.68
CA GLY A 245 -1.34 20.73 10.79
C GLY A 245 -1.43 19.31 10.26
N PHE A 246 -0.40 18.91 9.51
CA PHE A 246 -0.28 17.54 8.99
C PHE A 246 1.10 16.95 9.23
N ASN A 247 1.19 15.64 9.20
CA ASN A 247 2.45 14.95 9.04
C ASN A 247 2.91 15.05 7.57
N ALA A 248 4.06 15.68 7.33
CA ALA A 248 4.61 15.90 5.98
C ALA A 248 4.73 14.58 5.19
N ARG A 249 5.16 13.49 5.84
CA ARG A 249 5.28 12.19 5.19
C ARG A 249 3.93 11.68 4.69
N TYR A 250 2.85 11.89 5.47
CA TYR A 250 1.51 11.46 5.03
C TYR A 250 1.06 12.24 3.80
N LEU A 251 1.32 13.54 3.77
CA LEU A 251 1.02 14.35 2.59
C LEU A 251 1.80 13.88 1.36
N LEU A 252 3.11 13.61 1.50
CA LEU A 252 3.97 13.11 0.41
C LEU A 252 3.54 11.72 -0.07
N ASP A 253 3.23 10.81 0.86
CA ASP A 253 2.78 9.47 0.52
C ASP A 253 1.44 9.50 -0.26
N ILE A 254 0.49 10.35 0.17
CA ILE A 254 -0.84 10.49 -0.47
C ILE A 254 -0.71 11.15 -1.83
N THR A 255 -0.05 12.29 -1.92
CA THR A 255 0.07 13.03 -3.18
C THR A 255 0.90 12.29 -4.21
N GLY A 256 1.87 11.45 -3.79
CA GLY A 256 2.61 10.55 -4.65
C GLY A 256 1.75 9.46 -5.32
N GLN A 257 0.49 9.28 -4.90
CA GLN A 257 -0.44 8.31 -5.48
C GLN A 257 -1.47 8.96 -6.44
N LEU A 258 -1.47 10.26 -6.59
CA LEU A 258 -2.40 10.93 -7.51
C LEU A 258 -1.95 10.74 -8.97
N ASP A 259 -2.91 10.50 -9.86
CA ASP A 259 -2.64 10.24 -11.28
C ASP A 259 -2.72 11.52 -12.13
N GLY A 260 -3.21 12.63 -11.59
CA GLY A 260 -3.38 13.89 -12.28
C GLY A 260 -2.34 14.94 -11.91
N ASP A 261 -2.29 16.02 -12.68
CA ASP A 261 -1.45 17.18 -12.37
C ASP A 261 -2.01 18.01 -11.21
N MET A 262 -3.31 17.90 -10.91
CA MET A 262 -3.98 18.65 -9.85
C MET A 262 -4.39 17.73 -8.69
N ALA A 263 -4.12 18.19 -7.47
CA ALA A 263 -4.63 17.61 -6.24
C ALA A 263 -5.80 18.45 -5.71
N ILE A 264 -6.86 17.77 -5.28
CA ILE A 264 -8.01 18.40 -4.62
C ILE A 264 -8.00 17.97 -3.14
N PHE A 265 -8.02 18.96 -2.27
CA PHE A 265 -8.20 18.74 -0.82
C PHE A 265 -9.57 19.29 -0.43
N GLU A 266 -10.30 18.50 0.31
CA GLU A 266 -11.55 18.91 0.94
C GLU A 266 -11.34 18.98 2.44
N LEU A 267 -11.52 20.15 3.01
CA LEU A 267 -11.20 20.51 4.38
C LEU A 267 -12.44 21.06 5.09
N ALA A 268 -12.52 20.89 6.41
CA ALA A 268 -13.58 21.46 7.22
C ALA A 268 -13.04 22.52 8.20
N ASP A 269 -12.21 22.09 9.12
CA ASP A 269 -11.64 22.92 10.19
C ASP A 269 -10.18 22.55 10.50
N SER A 270 -9.64 23.05 11.59
CA SER A 270 -8.24 22.84 11.99
C SER A 270 -7.97 21.54 12.75
N GLY A 271 -8.97 20.71 13.01
CA GLY A 271 -8.89 19.50 13.86
C GLY A 271 -9.06 18.17 13.18
#